data_4126a8a07760348bfac8e147e113987b
#
_entry.id   4126a8a07760348bfac8e147e113987b
#
_cell.length_a   1.000
_cell.length_b   1.000
_cell.length_c   1.000
_cell.angle_alpha   90.00
_cell.angle_beta   90.00
_cell.angle_gamma   90.00
#
_symmetry.space_group_name_H-M   'P 1'
#
loop_
_entity.id
_entity.type
_entity.pdbx_description
1 polymer ?
#
loop_
_entity_poly.entity_id
_entity_poly.type
_entity_poly.pdbx_seq_one_letter_code
_entity_poly.pdbx_strand_id
1 'polypeptide(L)'
;MAKSQGFVLPFTGRVGRTTTGYRAGRYITRVIPDVKPTGDPSKEQLQQRIKFGFLANLMSALTEPLKMGLNHLDPTYAYQQGIKLNFSQVSLSAQNVPSISYAGVVVSKGKIPNASFAAPSFEDTNTISVNFVGNAAEVGAKETDQVYIMAYCPTLNSALVSAPQPRTATNAAITTPLGWNGSV
;
A
#
# COMPACT_ATOMS: atom_id res chain seq x y z
N MET A 1 -17.50 0.67 -24.40
CA MET A 1 -16.92 1.97 -23.98
C MET A 1 -16.85 2.88 -25.18
N ALA A 2 -17.58 3.98 -25.20
CA ALA A 2 -17.51 4.95 -26.28
C ALA A 2 -16.25 5.81 -26.11
N LYS A 3 -15.38 5.80 -27.10
CA LYS A 3 -14.27 6.73 -27.22
C LYS A 3 -14.80 7.98 -27.91
N SER A 4 -14.92 9.08 -27.19
CA SER A 4 -15.21 10.37 -27.79
C SER A 4 -13.92 10.91 -28.43
N GLN A 5 -13.82 10.85 -29.74
CA GLN A 5 -12.87 11.61 -30.57
C GLN A 5 -13.60 12.75 -31.25
N GLY A 6 -14.33 13.55 -30.56
CA GLY A 6 -15.10 14.66 -31.10
C GLY A 6 -14.84 15.92 -30.28
N PHE A 7 -14.96 17.03 -30.96
CA PHE A 7 -14.78 18.43 -30.59
C PHE A 7 -15.54 18.86 -29.29
N VAL A 8 -15.32 18.14 -28.20
CA VAL A 8 -15.82 18.51 -26.87
C VAL A 8 -14.63 19.05 -26.08
N LEU A 9 -14.71 20.33 -25.70
CA LEU A 9 -13.74 20.93 -24.80
C LEU A 9 -13.55 20.01 -23.58
N PRO A 10 -12.31 19.73 -23.17
CA PRO A 10 -12.04 18.89 -22.03
C PRO A 10 -12.63 19.55 -20.79
N PHE A 11 -13.70 18.98 -20.24
CA PHE A 11 -14.27 19.42 -18.98
C PHE A 11 -14.21 18.30 -17.96
N THR A 12 -14.03 18.66 -16.71
CA THR A 12 -14.14 17.76 -15.57
C THR A 12 -15.32 18.19 -14.71
N GLY A 13 -16.11 17.25 -14.25
CA GLY A 13 -17.28 17.55 -13.43
C GLY A 13 -18.54 16.83 -13.90
N ARG A 14 -19.67 17.32 -13.42
CA ARG A 14 -20.99 16.75 -13.71
C ARG A 14 -21.79 17.68 -14.64
N VAL A 15 -22.29 17.11 -15.71
CA VAL A 15 -23.26 17.79 -16.61
C VAL A 15 -24.49 16.91 -16.76
N GLY A 16 -25.60 17.33 -16.18
CA GLY A 16 -26.82 16.53 -16.17
C GLY A 16 -26.60 15.16 -15.51
N ARG A 17 -26.84 14.10 -16.31
CA ARG A 17 -26.67 12.70 -15.89
C ARG A 17 -25.30 12.11 -16.19
N THR A 18 -24.39 12.91 -16.72
CA THR A 18 -23.02 12.44 -17.02
C THR A 18 -22.00 13.07 -16.10
N THR A 19 -21.02 12.26 -15.70
CA THR A 19 -19.85 12.74 -14.97
C THR A 19 -18.62 12.46 -15.80
N THR A 20 -17.80 13.48 -16.01
CA THR A 20 -16.53 13.37 -16.72
C THR A 20 -15.38 13.65 -15.76
N GLY A 21 -14.42 12.75 -15.72
CA GLY A 21 -13.19 12.88 -14.95
C GLY A 21 -11.98 12.66 -15.86
N TYR A 22 -10.87 13.31 -15.52
CA TYR A 22 -9.56 13.07 -16.15
C TYR A 22 -8.79 12.06 -15.34
N ARG A 23 -8.36 10.96 -15.95
CA ARG A 23 -7.60 9.92 -15.28
C ARG A 23 -6.62 9.24 -16.25
N ALA A 24 -5.38 9.12 -15.83
CA ALA A 24 -4.32 8.46 -16.60
C ALA A 24 -4.22 8.98 -18.06
N GLY A 25 -4.18 10.31 -18.24
CA GLY A 25 -4.05 10.93 -19.55
C GLY A 25 -5.32 10.89 -20.42
N ARG A 26 -6.48 10.50 -19.85
CA ARG A 26 -7.73 10.34 -20.63
C ARG A 26 -8.93 10.95 -19.90
N TYR A 27 -9.85 11.51 -20.68
CA TYR A 27 -11.17 11.89 -20.17
C TYR A 27 -12.09 10.67 -20.19
N ILE A 28 -12.66 10.37 -19.04
CA ILE A 28 -13.61 9.25 -18.85
C ILE A 28 -14.95 9.84 -18.52
N THR A 29 -15.91 9.67 -19.41
CA THR A 29 -17.29 10.08 -19.21
C THR A 29 -18.14 8.87 -18.83
N ARG A 30 -18.88 8.98 -17.75
CA ARG A 30 -19.79 7.96 -17.25
C ARG A 30 -21.18 8.52 -17.08
N VAL A 31 -22.17 7.74 -17.48
CA VAL A 31 -23.57 8.05 -17.18
C VAL A 31 -23.86 7.65 -15.74
N ILE A 32 -24.49 8.51 -14.97
CA ILE A 32 -24.93 8.20 -13.61
C ILE A 32 -26.17 7.31 -13.73
N PRO A 33 -26.19 6.10 -13.18
CA PRO A 33 -27.37 5.24 -13.23
C PRO A 33 -28.54 5.89 -12.47
N ASP A 34 -29.74 5.73 -13.01
CA ASP A 34 -30.95 6.26 -12.38
C ASP A 34 -31.36 5.48 -11.14
N VAL A 35 -31.00 4.22 -11.12
CA VAL A 35 -31.42 3.31 -10.07
C VAL A 35 -30.43 3.36 -8.93
N LYS A 36 -30.84 3.94 -7.81
CA LYS A 36 -30.15 3.70 -6.54
C LYS A 36 -30.47 2.27 -6.11
N PRO A 37 -29.49 1.51 -5.61
CA PRO A 37 -29.76 0.22 -5.00
C PRO A 37 -30.83 0.42 -3.91
N THR A 38 -32.02 -0.09 -4.12
CA THR A 38 -33.10 -0.09 -3.13
C THR A 38 -33.02 -1.38 -2.35
N GLY A 39 -32.39 -1.34 -1.20
CA GLY A 39 -32.29 -2.48 -0.30
C GLY A 39 -31.02 -2.43 0.53
N ASP A 40 -31.06 -3.07 1.66
CA ASP A 40 -29.89 -3.23 2.51
C ASP A 40 -28.85 -4.12 1.81
N PRO A 41 -27.56 -3.83 1.96
CA PRO A 41 -26.52 -4.65 1.38
C PRO A 41 -26.56 -6.07 1.98
N SER A 42 -26.29 -7.09 1.14
CA SER A 42 -26.17 -8.45 1.65
C SER A 42 -25.05 -8.58 2.67
N LYS A 43 -25.10 -9.64 3.48
CA LYS A 43 -24.05 -9.91 4.47
C LYS A 43 -22.66 -9.95 3.84
N GLU A 44 -22.55 -10.59 2.68
CA GLU A 44 -21.28 -10.69 1.93
C GLU A 44 -20.83 -9.32 1.42
N GLN A 45 -21.74 -8.48 0.95
CA GLN A 45 -21.40 -7.11 0.53
C GLN A 45 -20.91 -6.27 1.71
N LEU A 46 -21.53 -6.41 2.89
CA LEU A 46 -21.08 -5.74 4.11
C LEU A 46 -19.68 -6.20 4.50
N GLN A 47 -19.42 -7.51 4.47
CA GLN A 47 -18.11 -8.07 4.79
C GLN A 47 -17.03 -7.57 3.82
N GLN A 48 -17.33 -7.50 2.52
CA GLN A 48 -16.39 -6.94 1.54
C GLN A 48 -16.10 -5.46 1.78
N ARG A 49 -17.12 -4.68 2.15
CA ARG A 49 -16.94 -3.25 2.48
C ARG A 49 -16.07 -3.07 3.72
N ILE A 50 -16.27 -3.89 4.76
CA ILE A 50 -15.47 -3.85 5.99
C ILE A 50 -14.00 -4.18 5.69
N LYS A 51 -13.74 -5.28 4.96
CA LYS A 51 -12.39 -5.65 4.53
C LYS A 51 -11.71 -4.54 3.73
N PHE A 52 -12.42 -3.99 2.77
CA PHE A 52 -11.90 -2.92 1.93
C PHE A 52 -11.60 -1.66 2.74
N GLY A 53 -12.51 -1.22 3.62
CA GLY A 53 -12.31 -0.05 4.46
C GLY A 53 -11.12 -0.19 5.40
N PHE A 54 -10.97 -1.35 6.04
CA PHE A 54 -9.82 -1.65 6.88
C PHE A 54 -8.50 -1.61 6.10
N LEU A 55 -8.47 -2.29 4.95
CA LEU A 55 -7.27 -2.33 4.12
C LEU A 55 -6.93 -0.97 3.50
N ALA A 56 -7.94 -0.21 3.10
CA ALA A 56 -7.76 1.14 2.59
C ALA A 56 -7.11 2.06 3.63
N ASN A 57 -7.52 1.96 4.89
CA ASN A 57 -6.92 2.70 5.98
C ASN A 57 -5.46 2.30 6.22
N LEU A 58 -5.16 1.00 6.27
CA LEU A 58 -3.80 0.49 6.41
C LEU A 58 -2.90 0.93 5.24
N MET A 59 -3.35 0.75 4.00
CA MET A 59 -2.57 1.12 2.81
C MET A 59 -2.38 2.64 2.67
N SER A 60 -3.27 3.44 3.25
CA SER A 60 -3.12 4.89 3.33
C SER A 60 -1.88 5.29 4.13
N ALA A 61 -1.66 4.64 5.28
CA ALA A 61 -0.45 4.85 6.09
C ALA A 61 0.83 4.37 5.37
N LEU A 62 0.71 3.37 4.51
CA LEU A 62 1.83 2.75 3.78
C LEU A 62 2.06 3.38 2.39
N THR A 63 1.48 4.54 2.08
CA THR A 63 1.53 5.12 0.73
C THR A 63 2.95 5.32 0.23
N GLU A 64 3.87 5.85 1.04
CA GLU A 64 5.27 6.07 0.63
C GLU A 64 6.03 4.74 0.42
N PRO A 65 6.00 3.77 1.34
CA PRO A 65 6.56 2.44 1.09
C PRO A 65 6.01 1.78 -0.18
N LEU A 66 4.69 1.87 -0.41
CA LEU A 66 4.06 1.30 -1.60
C LEU A 66 4.55 1.94 -2.89
N LYS A 67 4.74 3.25 -2.92
CA LYS A 67 5.32 3.94 -4.08
C LYS A 67 6.74 3.45 -4.37
N MET A 68 7.55 3.24 -3.33
CA MET A 68 8.90 2.70 -3.48
C MET A 68 8.89 1.25 -3.97
N GLY A 69 8.11 0.40 -3.31
CA GLY A 69 8.12 -1.05 -3.56
C GLY A 69 7.35 -1.51 -4.79
N LEU A 70 6.40 -0.71 -5.29
CA LEU A 70 5.52 -1.03 -6.42
C LEU A 70 5.68 -0.08 -7.62
N ASN A 71 6.67 0.81 -7.59
CA ASN A 71 6.90 1.83 -8.62
C ASN A 71 7.06 1.25 -10.04
N HIS A 72 7.66 0.06 -10.14
CA HIS A 72 7.87 -0.64 -11.41
C HIS A 72 6.57 -1.13 -12.07
N LEU A 73 5.49 -1.25 -11.31
CA LEU A 73 4.17 -1.67 -11.83
C LEU A 73 3.40 -0.49 -12.41
N ASP A 74 3.30 0.59 -11.69
CA ASP A 74 2.77 1.91 -12.06
C ASP A 74 2.71 2.79 -10.79
N PRO A 75 3.53 3.82 -10.65
CA PRO A 75 3.56 4.64 -9.44
C PRO A 75 2.22 5.34 -9.15
N THR A 76 1.44 5.64 -10.21
CA THR A 76 0.11 6.26 -10.07
C THR A 76 -0.89 5.33 -9.38
N TYR A 77 -0.66 4.02 -9.46
CA TYR A 77 -1.56 3.01 -8.92
C TYR A 77 -0.97 2.19 -7.78
N ALA A 78 0.19 2.58 -7.22
CA ALA A 78 0.86 1.84 -6.16
C ALA A 78 -0.07 1.52 -4.98
N TYR A 79 -0.87 2.49 -4.52
CA TYR A 79 -1.88 2.30 -3.49
C TYR A 79 -2.93 1.23 -3.85
N GLN A 80 -3.45 1.27 -5.07
CA GLN A 80 -4.45 0.31 -5.54
C GLN A 80 -3.85 -1.09 -5.72
N GLN A 81 -2.60 -1.16 -6.16
CA GLN A 81 -1.86 -2.42 -6.23
C GLN A 81 -1.62 -2.98 -4.83
N GLY A 82 -1.27 -2.14 -3.86
CA GLY A 82 -1.18 -2.53 -2.45
C GLY A 82 -2.47 -3.15 -1.92
N ILE A 83 -3.62 -2.51 -2.17
CA ILE A 83 -4.93 -3.07 -1.82
C ILE A 83 -5.15 -4.42 -2.50
N LYS A 84 -4.92 -4.51 -3.81
CA LYS A 84 -5.12 -5.73 -4.59
C LYS A 84 -4.28 -6.90 -4.08
N LEU A 85 -3.01 -6.67 -3.77
CA LEU A 85 -2.08 -7.70 -3.32
C LEU A 85 -2.42 -8.22 -1.91
N ASN A 86 -2.97 -7.35 -1.05
CA ASN A 86 -3.21 -7.67 0.35
C ASN A 86 -4.67 -8.01 0.68
N PHE A 87 -5.59 -7.91 -0.28
CA PHE A 87 -7.02 -8.10 0.00
C PHE A 87 -7.37 -9.50 0.53
N SER A 88 -6.70 -10.53 0.03
CA SER A 88 -6.88 -11.92 0.49
C SER A 88 -6.31 -12.19 1.88
N GLN A 89 -5.42 -11.34 2.38
CA GLN A 89 -4.79 -11.48 3.70
C GLN A 89 -5.70 -10.99 4.84
N VAL A 90 -6.76 -10.23 4.52
CA VAL A 90 -7.69 -9.72 5.52
C VAL A 90 -8.71 -10.79 5.88
N SER A 91 -8.73 -11.18 7.13
CA SER A 91 -9.74 -12.05 7.72
C SER A 91 -10.79 -11.26 8.50
N LEU A 92 -11.96 -11.85 8.69
CA LEU A 92 -13.03 -11.31 9.53
C LEU A 92 -13.36 -12.32 10.63
N SER A 93 -13.50 -11.82 11.85
CA SER A 93 -14.04 -12.61 12.95
C SER A 93 -15.55 -12.90 12.74
N ALA A 94 -16.14 -13.74 13.60
CA ALA A 94 -17.58 -13.98 13.61
C ALA A 94 -18.41 -12.69 13.85
N GLN A 95 -17.82 -11.70 14.53
CA GLN A 95 -18.40 -10.38 14.79
C GLN A 95 -18.10 -9.35 13.70
N ASN A 96 -17.56 -9.77 12.55
CA ASN A 96 -17.11 -8.93 11.44
C ASN A 96 -16.00 -7.93 11.82
N VAL A 97 -15.17 -8.25 12.81
CA VAL A 97 -13.98 -7.45 13.13
C VAL A 97 -12.87 -7.83 12.16
N PRO A 98 -12.34 -6.88 11.37
CA PRO A 98 -11.26 -7.17 10.43
C PRO A 98 -9.92 -7.32 11.15
N SER A 99 -9.10 -8.26 10.67
CA SER A 99 -7.74 -8.47 11.13
C SER A 99 -6.84 -8.88 9.96
N ILE A 100 -5.54 -8.59 10.09
CA ILE A 100 -4.52 -8.97 9.12
C ILE A 100 -3.28 -9.47 9.83
N SER A 101 -2.63 -10.49 9.27
CA SER A 101 -1.29 -10.87 9.71
C SER A 101 -0.27 -9.93 9.08
N TYR A 102 0.38 -9.10 9.89
CA TYR A 102 1.38 -8.15 9.39
C TYR A 102 2.55 -8.83 8.70
N ALA A 103 2.92 -10.05 9.10
CA ALA A 103 3.95 -10.84 8.44
C ALA A 103 3.62 -11.21 6.99
N GLY A 104 2.33 -11.21 6.63
CA GLY A 104 1.86 -11.49 5.27
C GLY A 104 1.64 -10.24 4.41
N VAL A 105 1.82 -9.03 4.95
CA VAL A 105 1.58 -7.79 4.21
C VAL A 105 2.64 -7.59 3.13
N VAL A 106 2.18 -7.48 1.89
CA VAL A 106 3.03 -7.26 0.72
C VAL A 106 3.10 -5.75 0.42
N VAL A 107 4.25 -5.15 0.64
CA VAL A 107 4.52 -3.72 0.35
C VAL A 107 5.42 -3.52 -0.86
N SER A 108 6.11 -4.58 -1.29
CA SER A 108 6.94 -4.56 -2.48
C SER A 108 6.76 -5.86 -3.27
N LYS A 109 6.96 -5.79 -4.57
CA LYS A 109 6.94 -6.96 -5.44
C LYS A 109 7.90 -6.72 -6.61
N GLY A 110 8.83 -7.62 -6.81
CA GLY A 110 9.83 -7.49 -7.87
C GLY A 110 10.45 -8.83 -8.22
N LYS A 111 11.45 -8.79 -9.10
CA LYS A 111 12.25 -9.95 -9.52
C LYS A 111 13.59 -10.03 -8.79
N ILE A 112 13.93 -8.99 -8.03
CA ILE A 112 15.19 -8.93 -7.30
C ILE A 112 15.07 -9.86 -6.09
N PRO A 113 16.03 -10.76 -5.86
CA PRO A 113 16.01 -11.64 -4.70
C PRO A 113 16.08 -10.84 -3.40
N ASN A 114 15.32 -11.28 -2.40
CA ASN A 114 15.27 -10.61 -1.10
C ASN A 114 16.59 -10.81 -0.34
N ALA A 115 17.03 -9.79 0.39
CA ALA A 115 18.06 -9.95 1.40
C ALA A 115 17.52 -10.79 2.58
N SER A 116 18.41 -11.45 3.30
CA SER A 116 18.05 -12.17 4.52
C SER A 116 18.06 -11.21 5.70
N PHE A 117 16.97 -11.12 6.43
CA PHE A 117 16.82 -10.23 7.58
C PHE A 117 16.84 -11.01 8.88
N ALA A 118 17.56 -10.47 9.87
CA ALA A 118 17.46 -10.92 11.26
C ALA A 118 16.23 -10.30 11.94
N ALA A 119 15.88 -10.81 13.11
CA ALA A 119 14.85 -10.19 13.93
C ALA A 119 15.24 -8.74 14.28
N PRO A 120 14.28 -7.81 14.31
CA PRO A 120 14.56 -6.43 14.71
C PRO A 120 15.03 -6.38 16.16
N SER A 121 15.95 -5.47 16.44
CA SER A 121 16.43 -5.15 17.78
C SER A 121 16.16 -3.70 18.12
N PHE A 122 15.95 -3.44 19.41
CA PHE A 122 15.83 -2.07 19.92
C PHE A 122 17.19 -1.70 20.52
N GLU A 123 17.87 -0.72 19.92
CA GLU A 123 19.16 -0.23 20.45
C GLU A 123 18.94 0.76 21.59
N ASP A 124 17.92 1.62 21.42
CA ASP A 124 17.47 2.61 22.40
C ASP A 124 15.94 2.62 22.45
N THR A 125 15.37 3.44 23.35
CA THR A 125 13.93 3.63 23.47
C THR A 125 13.25 4.08 22.18
N ASN A 126 14.00 4.67 21.25
CA ASN A 126 13.45 5.27 20.02
C ASN A 126 14.12 4.77 18.72
N THR A 127 14.99 3.77 18.79
CA THR A 127 15.71 3.29 17.59
C THR A 127 15.46 1.80 17.40
N ILE A 128 14.87 1.48 16.25
CA ILE A 128 14.69 0.10 15.78
C ILE A 128 15.77 -0.18 14.75
N SER A 129 16.63 -1.17 15.01
CA SER A 129 17.63 -1.62 14.05
C SER A 129 17.33 -3.04 13.57
N VAL A 130 17.65 -3.28 12.32
CA VAL A 130 17.54 -4.59 11.68
C VAL A 130 18.84 -4.91 10.98
N ASN A 131 19.44 -6.02 11.37
CA ASN A 131 20.58 -6.56 10.66
C ASN A 131 20.12 -7.37 9.46
N PHE A 132 20.84 -7.25 8.36
CA PHE A 132 20.56 -8.03 7.17
C PHE A 132 21.86 -8.48 6.49
N VAL A 133 21.76 -9.58 5.77
CA VAL A 133 22.83 -10.07 4.93
C VAL A 133 22.44 -9.79 3.48
N GLY A 134 23.25 -8.96 2.84
CA GLY A 134 23.09 -8.67 1.42
C GLY A 134 23.45 -9.88 0.56
N ASN A 135 22.68 -10.11 -0.48
CA ASN A 135 22.90 -11.16 -1.46
C ASN A 135 23.20 -10.57 -2.84
N ALA A 136 24.07 -9.57 -2.89
CA ALA A 136 24.47 -8.88 -4.12
C ALA A 136 25.08 -9.80 -5.19
N ALA A 137 25.60 -10.94 -4.78
CA ALA A 137 26.15 -11.95 -5.68
C ALA A 137 25.08 -12.83 -6.37
N GLU A 138 23.83 -12.76 -5.94
CA GLU A 138 22.74 -13.53 -6.56
C GLU A 138 22.33 -12.96 -7.92
N VAL A 139 21.84 -13.84 -8.80
CA VAL A 139 21.42 -13.45 -10.15
C VAL A 139 20.26 -12.42 -10.06
N GLY A 140 20.50 -11.26 -10.65
CA GLY A 140 19.54 -10.17 -10.67
C GLY A 140 19.67 -9.16 -9.53
N ALA A 141 20.56 -9.39 -8.57
CA ALA A 141 20.92 -8.44 -7.53
C ALA A 141 22.20 -7.65 -7.90
N LYS A 142 22.30 -6.42 -7.43
CA LYS A 142 23.49 -5.56 -7.61
C LYS A 142 23.88 -4.95 -6.27
N GLU A 143 25.15 -4.67 -6.10
CA GLU A 143 25.68 -3.97 -4.91
C GLU A 143 25.05 -2.57 -4.73
N THR A 144 24.68 -1.93 -5.85
CA THR A 144 24.05 -0.60 -5.88
C THR A 144 22.55 -0.61 -5.55
N ASP A 145 21.94 -1.80 -5.44
CA ASP A 145 20.54 -1.89 -5.06
C ASP A 145 20.36 -1.40 -3.64
N GLN A 146 19.26 -0.69 -3.40
CA GLN A 146 18.98 -0.10 -2.11
C GLN A 146 18.01 -0.95 -1.31
N VAL A 147 18.30 -1.12 -0.03
CA VAL A 147 17.47 -1.78 0.96
C VAL A 147 16.79 -0.70 1.81
N TYR A 148 15.48 -0.82 1.96
CA TYR A 148 14.67 0.02 2.82
C TYR A 148 14.01 -0.85 3.89
N ILE A 149 14.01 -0.36 5.12
CA ILE A 149 13.27 -0.97 6.22
C ILE A 149 12.08 -0.08 6.51
N MET A 150 10.96 -0.69 6.83
CA MET A 150 9.74 -0.01 7.19
C MET A 150 9.30 -0.44 8.58
N ALA A 151 8.96 0.52 9.43
CA ALA A 151 8.26 0.30 10.67
C ALA A 151 6.83 0.83 10.55
N TYR A 152 5.86 0.09 11.06
CA TYR A 152 4.45 0.48 11.10
C TYR A 152 3.91 0.42 12.53
N CYS A 153 3.25 1.49 12.96
CA CYS A 153 2.58 1.56 14.26
C CYS A 153 1.06 1.46 14.05
N PRO A 154 0.41 0.35 14.43
CA PRO A 154 -1.02 0.17 14.26
C PRO A 154 -1.87 1.19 15.04
N THR A 155 -1.42 1.56 16.24
CA THR A 155 -2.15 2.48 17.14
C THR A 155 -2.24 3.88 16.55
N LEU A 156 -1.15 4.36 15.96
CA LEU A 156 -1.08 5.69 15.34
C LEU A 156 -1.44 5.66 13.84
N ASN A 157 -1.65 4.47 13.28
CA ASN A 157 -1.84 4.26 11.83
C ASN A 157 -0.79 5.03 11.01
N SER A 158 0.47 4.89 11.39
CA SER A 158 1.59 5.62 10.80
C SER A 158 2.72 4.67 10.43
N ALA A 159 3.40 4.97 9.34
CA ALA A 159 4.55 4.21 8.87
C ALA A 159 5.77 5.13 8.72
N LEU A 160 6.93 4.59 9.02
CA LEU A 160 8.22 5.22 8.81
C LEU A 160 9.07 4.33 7.90
N VAL A 161 9.90 4.96 7.09
CA VAL A 161 10.85 4.27 6.21
C VAL A 161 12.25 4.73 6.56
N SER A 162 13.20 3.79 6.62
CA SER A 162 14.61 4.11 6.85
C SER A 162 15.19 4.93 5.69
N ALA A 163 16.31 5.57 5.94
CA ALA A 163 17.18 6.00 4.86
C ALA A 163 17.61 4.80 4.00
N PRO A 164 17.81 5.00 2.68
CA PRO A 164 18.29 3.93 1.81
C PRO A 164 19.66 3.42 2.26
N GLN A 165 19.79 2.10 2.35
CA GLN A 165 21.06 1.46 2.63
C GLN A 165 21.51 0.66 1.42
N PRO A 166 22.79 0.71 1.03
CA PRO A 166 23.28 -0.14 -0.05
C PRO A 166 23.17 -1.61 0.37
N ARG A 167 23.00 -2.50 -0.58
CA ARG A 167 22.86 -3.95 -0.34
C ARG A 167 24.10 -4.56 0.33
N THR A 168 25.22 -3.89 0.25
CA THR A 168 26.47 -4.25 0.93
C THR A 168 26.51 -3.86 2.42
N ALA A 169 25.59 -3.02 2.88
CA ALA A 169 25.48 -2.72 4.29
C ALA A 169 24.99 -3.95 5.08
N THR A 170 25.24 -3.96 6.36
CA THR A 170 24.88 -5.07 7.25
C THR A 170 23.74 -4.73 8.19
N ASN A 171 23.37 -3.45 8.29
CA ASN A 171 22.28 -2.99 9.14
C ASN A 171 21.56 -1.78 8.55
N ALA A 172 20.35 -1.56 9.01
CA ALA A 172 19.62 -0.31 8.82
C ALA A 172 18.84 0.00 10.09
N ALA A 173 18.69 1.28 10.39
CA ALA A 173 18.00 1.75 11.59
C ALA A 173 16.92 2.76 11.25
N ILE A 174 15.87 2.79 12.07
CA ILE A 174 14.77 3.76 12.02
C ILE A 174 14.65 4.41 13.38
N THR A 175 14.73 5.73 13.44
CA THR A 175 14.41 6.47 14.65
C THR A 175 12.92 6.73 14.70
N THR A 176 12.26 6.22 15.73
CA THR A 176 10.83 6.37 15.94
C THR A 176 10.52 7.63 16.73
N PRO A 177 9.43 8.36 16.44
CA PRO A 177 9.00 9.50 17.24
C PRO A 177 8.62 9.07 18.67
N LEU A 178 8.67 10.02 19.59
CA LEU A 178 8.13 9.84 20.94
C LEU A 178 6.66 9.39 20.87
N GLY A 179 6.32 8.35 21.61
CA GLY A 179 4.97 7.77 21.62
C GLY A 179 4.80 6.50 20.77
N TRP A 180 5.78 6.13 19.93
CA TRP A 180 5.78 4.83 19.26
C TRP A 180 6.10 3.66 20.22
N ASN A 181 6.70 3.94 21.34
CA ASN A 181 7.19 2.93 22.30
C ASN A 181 6.10 2.42 23.28
N GLY A 182 4.88 2.90 23.17
CA GLY A 182 3.77 2.55 24.06
C GLY A 182 2.82 1.45 23.54
N SER A 183 3.14 0.81 22.43
CA SER A 183 2.22 -0.13 21.77
C SER A 183 2.97 -1.39 21.35
N VAL A 184 3.33 -2.20 22.33
CA VAL A 184 3.64 -3.62 22.13
C VAL A 184 2.46 -4.46 22.60
#